data_5f8e8cbba7daf614209770cb47de3c88
#
_entry.id   5f8e8cbba7daf614209770cb47de3c88
#
_cell.length_a   1.000
_cell.length_b   1.000
_cell.length_c   1.000
_cell.angle_alpha   90.00
_cell.angle_beta   90.00
_cell.angle_gamma   90.00
#
_symmetry.space_group_name_H-M   'P 1'
#
loop_
_entity.id
_entity.type
_entity.pdbx_description
1 polymer ?
#
loop_
_entity_poly.entity_id
_entity_poly.type
_entity_poly.pdbx_seq_one_letter_code
_entity_poly.pdbx_strand_id
1 'polypeptide(L)'
;MNFDKNAYTVESLTVGVHTICYRQFADLLYADLPANAAYQRMHIYAPEGFYEGESINGYTLATAPVFMPNQVGGYMPGEPAAPGETQEGSGIPNTVFCALEHGYVVAAPAIRGRVQQDENKTYTGKAPACIVDYKAAVRYLHVFAKDLPGDEEKIITNGTSAGGALSSLVGSSGNHPDYEPYLKAIGAADAGDEIFAASCYCPIINLEHADAAYEWQFLGVNEFRRMQMNLTEGGRPEFSAVDGDMTPEQVQTSKDEAALFPEYVNSLGLKDEQGRALTLAADGIGTFLEYVKGIVLESAQKALDSKTDLSGETWLTVEDGRAVGMDFPAYARAITRMKTAPAFDGLELETAENDLFGSENVNCRHFTKYSLQHSKKRGEMAPEQVVRMLNPM
;
A
#
# COMPACT_ATOMS: atom_id res chain seq x y z
N MET A 1 13.14 19.29 15.17
CA MET A 1 13.84 18.19 14.44
C MET A 1 15.32 18.53 14.31
N ASN A 2 16.19 17.54 14.35
CA ASN A 2 17.63 17.67 14.11
C ASN A 2 18.18 16.36 13.53
N PHE A 3 19.31 16.46 12.86
CA PHE A 3 20.11 15.30 12.44
C PHE A 3 21.56 15.50 12.93
N ASP A 4 22.07 14.54 13.69
CA ASP A 4 23.48 14.52 14.08
C ASP A 4 24.18 13.37 13.34
N LYS A 5 24.99 13.71 12.35
CA LYS A 5 25.76 12.74 11.56
C LYS A 5 26.80 11.94 12.33
N ASN A 6 27.07 12.31 13.59
CA ASN A 6 27.99 11.59 14.49
C ASN A 6 27.27 10.66 15.45
N ALA A 7 25.94 10.72 15.54
CA ALA A 7 25.12 9.88 16.40
C ALA A 7 24.68 8.62 15.66
N TYR A 8 25.59 7.66 15.46
CA TYR A 8 25.33 6.40 14.77
C TYR A 8 25.98 5.21 15.49
N THR A 9 25.51 4.00 15.17
CA THR A 9 26.18 2.73 15.46
C THR A 9 26.66 2.09 14.15
N VAL A 10 27.68 1.25 14.22
CA VAL A 10 28.12 0.42 13.12
C VAL A 10 27.79 -1.02 13.46
N GLU A 11 27.07 -1.67 12.57
CA GLU A 11 26.58 -3.02 12.74
C GLU A 11 27.04 -3.91 11.58
N SER A 12 27.26 -5.18 11.88
CA SER A 12 27.50 -6.21 10.86
C SER A 12 26.47 -7.32 11.03
N LEU A 13 25.82 -7.70 9.94
CA LEU A 13 24.77 -8.72 9.95
C LEU A 13 25.00 -9.73 8.83
N THR A 14 24.91 -11.01 9.19
CA THR A 14 24.98 -12.14 8.24
C THR A 14 23.64 -12.84 8.18
N VAL A 15 23.10 -13.02 6.97
CA VAL A 15 21.89 -13.79 6.69
C VAL A 15 22.19 -14.80 5.58
N GLY A 16 22.09 -16.07 5.89
CA GLY A 16 22.51 -17.15 4.97
C GLY A 16 23.99 -17.03 4.62
N VAL A 17 24.30 -16.78 3.35
CA VAL A 17 25.66 -16.61 2.83
C VAL A 17 26.05 -15.14 2.61
N HIS A 18 25.13 -14.21 2.90
CA HIS A 18 25.29 -12.79 2.65
C HIS A 18 25.70 -12.06 3.93
N THR A 19 26.59 -11.09 3.83
CA THR A 19 27.00 -10.25 4.96
C THR A 19 27.00 -8.78 4.52
N ILE A 20 26.37 -7.93 5.34
CA ILE A 20 26.40 -6.48 5.19
C ILE A 20 27.03 -5.83 6.42
N CYS A 21 27.70 -4.70 6.21
CA CYS A 21 28.15 -3.80 7.27
C CYS A 21 27.53 -2.43 6.99
N TYR A 22 26.90 -1.83 8.01
CA TYR A 22 26.14 -0.59 7.83
C TYR A 22 26.20 0.32 9.05
N ARG A 23 26.05 1.62 8.81
CA ARG A 23 25.72 2.59 9.86
C ARG A 23 24.23 2.66 10.06
N GLN A 24 23.83 2.75 11.33
CA GLN A 24 22.45 3.01 11.73
C GLN A 24 22.38 4.35 12.46
N PHE A 25 21.48 5.24 11.98
CA PHE A 25 21.03 6.41 12.67
C PHE A 25 19.62 6.10 13.20
N ALA A 26 19.46 6.00 14.51
CA ALA A 26 18.23 5.50 15.11
C ALA A 26 17.39 6.64 15.70
N ASP A 27 16.08 6.38 15.83
CA ASP A 27 15.10 7.19 16.56
C ASP A 27 15.02 8.67 16.12
N LEU A 28 15.19 8.92 14.83
CA LEU A 28 15.12 10.27 14.24
C LEU A 28 13.66 10.73 14.19
N LEU A 29 13.27 11.67 15.04
CA LEU A 29 11.94 12.27 14.99
C LEU A 29 11.79 13.12 13.72
N TYR A 30 10.81 12.81 12.90
CA TYR A 30 10.50 13.55 11.66
C TYR A 30 9.37 14.58 11.82
N ALA A 31 8.98 14.87 13.07
CA ALA A 31 7.98 15.86 13.43
C ALA A 31 8.40 16.56 14.74
N ASP A 32 8.24 17.89 14.82
CA ASP A 32 8.56 18.66 16.03
C ASP A 32 7.45 18.55 17.10
N LEU A 33 6.20 18.30 16.67
CA LEU A 33 5.02 18.18 17.52
C LEU A 33 4.34 16.82 17.30
N PRO A 34 5.05 15.72 17.55
CA PRO A 34 4.50 14.40 17.25
C PRO A 34 3.26 14.09 18.10
N ALA A 35 2.18 13.65 17.47
CA ALA A 35 1.01 13.15 18.17
C ALA A 35 1.31 11.81 18.89
N ASN A 36 2.28 11.06 18.37
CA ASN A 36 2.82 9.85 18.99
C ASN A 36 4.29 9.68 18.59
N ALA A 37 5.21 10.09 19.46
CA ALA A 37 6.64 10.07 19.20
C ALA A 37 7.21 8.65 18.92
N ALA A 38 6.59 7.61 19.46
CA ALA A 38 7.02 6.23 19.20
C ALA A 38 6.77 5.81 17.75
N TYR A 39 5.77 6.40 17.08
CA TYR A 39 5.39 6.10 15.71
C TYR A 39 5.60 7.27 14.73
N GLN A 40 6.26 8.34 15.16
CA GLN A 40 6.62 9.47 14.29
C GLN A 40 8.14 9.68 14.31
N ARG A 41 8.85 8.58 14.18
CA ARG A 41 10.32 8.48 14.12
C ARG A 41 10.74 7.57 12.98
N MET A 42 11.99 7.64 12.55
CA MET A 42 12.54 6.72 11.57
C MET A 42 13.96 6.29 11.92
N HIS A 43 14.38 5.20 11.31
CA HIS A 43 15.77 4.77 11.30
C HIS A 43 16.33 4.96 9.90
N ILE A 44 17.61 5.38 9.82
CA ILE A 44 18.31 5.47 8.55
C ILE A 44 19.50 4.51 8.60
N TYR A 45 19.65 3.72 7.54
CA TYR A 45 20.74 2.77 7.38
C TYR A 45 21.51 3.12 6.10
N ALA A 46 22.84 3.10 6.17
CA ALA A 46 23.72 3.32 5.02
C ALA A 46 24.85 2.31 5.03
N PRO A 47 25.25 1.73 3.88
CA PRO A 47 26.39 0.83 3.80
C PRO A 47 27.66 1.49 4.36
N GLU A 48 28.38 0.80 5.26
CA GLU A 48 29.59 1.34 5.91
C GLU A 48 30.69 1.64 4.89
N GLY A 49 30.85 0.80 3.85
CA GLY A 49 31.82 1.00 2.79
C GLY A 49 31.77 2.35 2.09
N PHE A 50 30.60 3.00 2.05
CA PHE A 50 30.45 4.36 1.50
C PHE A 50 31.29 5.40 2.26
N TYR A 51 31.43 5.24 3.58
CA TYR A 51 32.22 6.14 4.42
C TYR A 51 33.71 5.86 4.35
N GLU A 52 34.08 4.69 3.81
CA GLU A 52 35.43 4.30 3.50
C GLU A 52 35.86 4.66 2.06
N GLY A 53 34.90 5.27 1.31
CA GLY A 53 35.12 5.70 -0.09
C GLY A 53 34.89 4.61 -1.13
N GLU A 54 34.21 3.52 -0.74
CA GLU A 54 33.83 2.44 -1.64
C GLU A 54 32.64 2.83 -2.53
N SER A 55 32.45 2.12 -3.64
CA SER A 55 31.30 2.16 -4.51
C SER A 55 30.65 0.79 -4.54
N ILE A 56 29.32 0.72 -4.33
CA ILE A 56 28.53 -0.51 -4.37
C ILE A 56 27.55 -0.40 -5.54
N ASN A 57 27.66 -1.29 -6.52
CA ASN A 57 26.85 -1.27 -7.75
C ASN A 57 26.88 0.08 -8.50
N GLY A 58 27.99 0.82 -8.40
CA GLY A 58 28.16 2.14 -9.02
C GLY A 58 27.59 3.30 -8.19
N TYR A 59 26.96 3.03 -7.06
CA TYR A 59 26.50 4.05 -6.12
C TYR A 59 27.58 4.42 -5.11
N THR A 60 27.52 5.65 -4.63
CA THR A 60 28.37 6.21 -3.56
C THR A 60 27.48 6.82 -2.48
N LEU A 61 28.07 7.28 -1.39
CA LEU A 61 27.38 7.98 -0.32
C LEU A 61 26.46 9.13 -0.82
N ALA A 62 26.86 9.83 -1.88
CA ALA A 62 26.12 10.98 -2.42
C ALA A 62 25.17 10.64 -3.57
N THR A 63 25.22 9.43 -4.12
CA THR A 63 24.44 9.06 -5.32
C THR A 63 23.52 7.88 -5.10
N ALA A 64 23.60 7.25 -3.93
CA ALA A 64 22.77 6.10 -3.58
C ALA A 64 21.29 6.50 -3.48
N PRO A 65 20.39 5.81 -4.18
CA PRO A 65 18.95 6.04 -3.97
C PRO A 65 18.55 5.78 -2.51
N VAL A 66 17.53 6.49 -2.04
CA VAL A 66 16.95 6.30 -0.71
C VAL A 66 15.75 5.39 -0.83
N PHE A 67 15.89 4.14 -0.41
CA PHE A 67 14.78 3.18 -0.32
C PHE A 67 14.02 3.40 0.98
N MET A 68 12.72 3.62 0.88
CA MET A 68 11.87 4.02 2.00
C MET A 68 10.72 3.03 2.19
N PRO A 69 11.00 1.85 2.82
CA PRO A 69 9.98 0.83 3.06
C PRO A 69 9.10 1.21 4.26
N ASN A 70 7.80 0.91 4.18
CA ASN A 70 6.90 0.98 5.32
C ASN A 70 6.37 -0.40 5.73
N GLN A 71 6.08 -0.59 7.02
CA GLN A 71 5.60 -1.84 7.61
C GLN A 71 4.08 -1.79 7.90
N VAL A 72 3.35 -0.89 7.24
CA VAL A 72 1.91 -0.75 7.44
C VAL A 72 1.17 -1.89 6.74
N GLY A 73 0.42 -2.69 7.51
CA GLY A 73 -0.49 -3.73 7.02
C GLY A 73 -1.89 -3.51 7.60
N GLY A 74 -2.96 -3.57 6.77
CA GLY A 74 -4.34 -3.32 7.22
C GLY A 74 -4.52 -1.96 7.91
N TYR A 75 -3.71 -0.96 7.57
CA TYR A 75 -3.67 0.36 8.21
C TYR A 75 -3.37 0.31 9.72
N MET A 76 -2.78 -0.78 10.20
CA MET A 76 -2.25 -0.87 11.58
C MET A 76 -0.97 -0.05 11.71
N PRO A 77 -0.57 0.32 12.94
CA PRO A 77 0.71 1.01 13.15
C PRO A 77 1.87 0.20 12.60
N GLY A 78 2.77 0.87 11.88
CA GLY A 78 4.00 0.27 11.35
C GLY A 78 5.22 0.72 12.16
N GLU A 79 6.03 -0.23 12.63
CA GLU A 79 7.34 0.04 13.24
C GLU A 79 8.40 0.29 12.16
N PRO A 80 9.55 0.91 12.48
CA PRO A 80 10.64 1.04 11.53
C PRO A 80 11.14 -0.32 11.07
N ALA A 81 11.23 -0.52 9.75
CA ALA A 81 11.83 -1.73 9.20
C ALA A 81 13.33 -1.80 9.56
N ALA A 82 13.84 -2.99 9.81
CA ALA A 82 15.24 -3.24 10.08
C ALA A 82 15.83 -4.31 9.15
N PRO A 83 17.13 -4.28 8.86
CA PRO A 83 17.78 -5.36 8.12
C PRO A 83 17.70 -6.67 8.91
N GLY A 84 17.46 -7.79 8.20
CA GLY A 84 17.26 -9.09 8.84
C GLY A 84 16.85 -10.16 7.84
N GLU A 85 16.23 -11.19 8.37
CA GLU A 85 15.63 -12.27 7.60
C GLU A 85 14.15 -11.98 7.28
N THR A 86 13.62 -12.60 6.22
CA THR A 86 12.18 -12.54 5.88
C THR A 86 11.30 -13.17 6.96
N GLN A 87 11.81 -14.24 7.56
CA GLN A 87 11.25 -14.93 8.73
C GLN A 87 12.43 -15.42 9.56
N GLU A 88 12.31 -15.38 10.88
CA GLU A 88 13.37 -15.83 11.80
C GLU A 88 13.80 -17.28 11.48
N GLY A 89 15.09 -17.48 11.27
CA GLY A 89 15.69 -18.75 10.93
C GLY A 89 15.51 -19.22 9.48
N SER A 90 14.97 -18.38 8.59
CA SER A 90 14.79 -18.72 7.17
C SER A 90 16.11 -18.71 6.38
N GLY A 91 17.12 -17.97 6.84
CA GLY A 91 18.35 -17.72 6.09
C GLY A 91 18.14 -16.90 4.81
N ILE A 92 16.95 -16.29 4.63
CA ILE A 92 16.58 -15.49 3.46
C ILE A 92 16.58 -14.00 3.85
N PRO A 93 17.45 -13.16 3.23
CA PRO A 93 17.46 -11.72 3.50
C PRO A 93 16.13 -11.04 3.23
N ASN A 94 15.74 -10.10 4.11
CA ASN A 94 14.58 -9.25 3.88
C ASN A 94 14.91 -8.09 2.93
N THR A 95 13.88 -7.30 2.55
CA THR A 95 14.02 -6.18 1.60
C THR A 95 14.99 -5.11 2.07
N VAL A 96 15.08 -4.82 3.38
CA VAL A 96 16.03 -3.83 3.93
C VAL A 96 17.46 -4.32 3.80
N PHE A 97 17.69 -5.58 4.12
CA PHE A 97 19.01 -6.22 3.94
C PHE A 97 19.43 -6.17 2.48
N CYS A 98 18.56 -6.62 1.57
CA CYS A 98 18.85 -6.62 0.12
C CYS A 98 19.11 -5.21 -0.42
N ALA A 99 18.37 -4.21 0.03
CA ALA A 99 18.61 -2.82 -0.39
C ALA A 99 20.00 -2.35 0.01
N LEU A 100 20.44 -2.58 1.24
CA LEU A 100 21.78 -2.23 1.73
C LEU A 100 22.86 -2.99 0.96
N GLU A 101 22.69 -4.30 0.72
CA GLU A 101 23.63 -5.12 -0.05
C GLU A 101 23.80 -4.61 -1.48
N HIS A 102 22.72 -4.04 -2.05
CA HIS A 102 22.75 -3.44 -3.39
C HIS A 102 23.19 -1.98 -3.43
N GLY A 103 23.60 -1.40 -2.30
CA GLY A 103 24.13 -0.05 -2.24
C GLY A 103 23.04 1.05 -2.16
N TYR A 104 21.86 0.73 -1.70
CA TYR A 104 20.86 1.75 -1.37
C TYR A 104 21.06 2.25 0.07
N VAL A 105 20.74 3.50 0.32
CA VAL A 105 20.45 3.99 1.67
C VAL A 105 19.01 3.61 1.99
N VAL A 106 18.73 3.22 3.23
CA VAL A 106 17.37 2.89 3.66
C VAL A 106 16.90 3.87 4.71
N ALA A 107 15.77 4.53 4.48
CA ALA A 107 15.07 5.35 5.46
C ALA A 107 13.75 4.66 5.83
N ALA A 108 13.68 4.07 7.02
CA ALA A 108 12.56 3.26 7.47
C ALA A 108 11.73 4.00 8.53
N PRO A 109 10.61 4.67 8.16
CA PRO A 109 9.77 5.36 9.12
C PRO A 109 8.85 4.40 9.87
N ALA A 110 8.65 4.63 11.15
CA ALA A 110 7.45 4.21 11.85
C ALA A 110 6.30 5.11 11.42
N ILE A 111 5.08 4.58 11.37
CA ILE A 111 3.89 5.29 10.89
C ILE A 111 2.73 4.96 11.82
N ARG A 112 1.96 5.98 12.21
CA ARG A 112 0.74 5.80 12.99
C ARG A 112 -0.30 4.99 12.22
N GLY A 113 -1.12 4.24 12.97
CA GLY A 113 -2.20 3.42 12.40
C GLY A 113 -3.55 3.65 13.09
N ARG A 114 -4.58 3.18 12.44
CA ARG A 114 -6.00 3.43 12.72
C ARG A 114 -6.47 3.13 14.15
N VAL A 115 -5.80 2.24 14.87
CA VAL A 115 -6.20 1.79 16.22
C VAL A 115 -5.55 2.59 17.37
N GLN A 116 -4.58 3.46 17.05
CA GLN A 116 -3.82 4.16 18.06
C GLN A 116 -4.65 5.24 18.74
N GLN A 117 -4.49 5.32 20.04
CA GLN A 117 -5.11 6.32 20.90
C GLN A 117 -4.04 6.94 21.82
N ASP A 118 -4.29 8.18 22.21
CA ASP A 118 -3.54 8.86 23.27
C ASP A 118 -4.04 8.44 24.67
N GLU A 119 -3.48 9.04 25.71
CA GLU A 119 -3.85 8.81 27.12
C GLU A 119 -5.31 9.20 27.44
N ASN A 120 -5.91 10.09 26.65
CA ASN A 120 -7.30 10.51 26.76
C ASN A 120 -8.25 9.62 25.96
N LYS A 121 -7.75 8.54 25.34
CA LYS A 121 -8.50 7.65 24.42
C LYS A 121 -8.97 8.32 23.13
N THR A 122 -8.32 9.41 22.73
CA THR A 122 -8.54 10.08 21.47
C THR A 122 -7.76 9.33 20.37
N TYR A 123 -8.41 8.98 19.26
CA TYR A 123 -7.72 8.33 18.16
C TYR A 123 -6.76 9.29 17.47
N THR A 124 -5.50 8.89 17.33
CA THR A 124 -4.41 9.70 16.77
C THR A 124 -3.96 9.26 15.37
N GLY A 125 -4.41 8.07 14.94
CA GLY A 125 -3.95 7.44 13.70
C GLY A 125 -5.04 7.23 12.64
N LYS A 126 -6.23 7.84 12.77
CA LYS A 126 -7.28 7.82 11.75
C LYS A 126 -6.83 8.58 10.50
N ALA A 127 -7.45 8.29 9.34
CA ALA A 127 -7.14 8.98 8.10
C ALA A 127 -7.22 10.52 8.26
N PRO A 128 -6.29 11.26 7.67
CA PRO A 128 -5.18 10.86 6.79
C PRO A 128 -3.83 10.65 7.50
N ALA A 129 -3.80 10.40 8.83
CA ALA A 129 -2.60 10.44 9.67
C ALA A 129 -1.44 9.57 9.12
N CYS A 130 -1.71 8.37 8.61
CA CYS A 130 -0.66 7.49 8.09
C CYS A 130 0.05 8.06 6.86
N ILE A 131 -0.68 8.74 5.96
CA ILE A 131 -0.08 9.38 4.78
C ILE A 131 0.69 10.63 5.20
N VAL A 132 0.13 11.40 6.14
CA VAL A 132 0.77 12.61 6.71
C VAL A 132 2.12 12.25 7.35
N ASP A 133 2.18 11.16 8.11
CA ASP A 133 3.43 10.69 8.72
C ASP A 133 4.47 10.31 7.66
N TYR A 134 4.06 9.61 6.62
CA TYR A 134 4.97 9.21 5.55
C TYR A 134 5.50 10.43 4.77
N LYS A 135 4.64 11.41 4.45
CA LYS A 135 5.03 12.69 3.85
C LYS A 135 5.96 13.51 4.76
N ALA A 136 5.69 13.54 6.07
CA ALA A 136 6.55 14.25 7.02
C ALA A 136 7.96 13.63 7.08
N ALA A 137 8.07 12.30 6.99
CA ALA A 137 9.34 11.63 6.90
C ALA A 137 10.10 11.94 5.58
N VAL A 138 9.40 12.08 4.44
CA VAL A 138 10.00 12.58 3.19
C VAL A 138 10.52 14.01 3.35
N ARG A 139 9.73 14.92 3.93
CA ARG A 139 10.14 16.31 4.19
C ARG A 139 11.38 16.40 5.08
N TYR A 140 11.49 15.49 6.06
CA TYR A 140 12.69 15.40 6.89
C TYR A 140 13.93 15.09 6.06
N LEU A 141 13.84 14.13 5.12
CA LEU A 141 14.96 13.77 4.26
C LEU A 141 15.40 14.97 3.40
N HIS A 142 14.46 15.71 2.81
CA HIS A 142 14.79 16.89 2.01
C HIS A 142 15.45 18.02 2.83
N VAL A 143 14.96 18.29 4.05
CA VAL A 143 15.54 19.35 4.89
C VAL A 143 16.97 19.05 5.33
N PHE A 144 17.27 17.79 5.63
CA PHE A 144 18.59 17.37 6.09
C PHE A 144 19.48 16.78 4.99
N ALA A 145 19.09 16.92 3.73
CA ALA A 145 19.75 16.36 2.55
C ALA A 145 21.29 16.51 2.52
N LYS A 146 21.80 17.65 2.96
CA LYS A 146 23.25 17.96 2.96
C LYS A 146 24.07 17.13 3.97
N ASP A 147 23.43 16.65 5.01
CA ASP A 147 24.07 15.92 6.11
C ASP A 147 23.71 14.44 6.11
N LEU A 148 22.60 14.06 5.47
CA LEU A 148 22.13 12.69 5.32
C LEU A 148 22.92 11.91 4.24
N PRO A 149 23.07 10.59 4.40
CA PRO A 149 23.55 9.74 3.31
C PRO A 149 22.46 9.58 2.23
N GLY A 150 22.89 9.38 0.99
CA GLY A 150 22.02 9.14 -0.16
C GLY A 150 21.69 10.38 -0.96
N ASP A 151 20.96 10.15 -2.05
CA ASP A 151 20.47 11.16 -2.98
C ASP A 151 18.98 11.37 -2.68
N GLU A 152 18.64 12.46 -2.02
CA GLU A 152 17.28 12.82 -1.62
C GLU A 152 16.35 13.09 -2.80
N GLU A 153 16.89 13.35 -3.97
CA GLU A 153 16.11 13.46 -5.21
C GLU A 153 15.67 12.07 -5.74
N LYS A 154 16.15 10.99 -5.13
CA LYS A 154 15.87 9.61 -5.52
C LYS A 154 15.24 8.79 -4.41
N ILE A 155 14.25 9.35 -3.75
CA ILE A 155 13.44 8.63 -2.74
C ILE A 155 12.50 7.65 -3.45
N ILE A 156 12.55 6.38 -3.05
CA ILE A 156 11.70 5.30 -3.56
C ILE A 156 10.88 4.75 -2.40
N THR A 157 9.60 5.06 -2.36
CA THR A 157 8.69 4.49 -1.36
C THR A 157 8.34 3.04 -1.70
N ASN A 158 8.14 2.20 -0.68
CA ASN A 158 7.80 0.80 -0.88
C ASN A 158 6.82 0.30 0.19
N GLY A 159 5.89 -0.55 -0.22
CA GLY A 159 4.95 -1.20 0.70
C GLY A 159 4.02 -2.17 0.00
N THR A 160 3.31 -2.95 0.82
CA THR A 160 2.37 -4.00 0.39
C THR A 160 1.00 -3.74 0.96
N SER A 161 -0.10 -4.02 0.23
CA SER A 161 -1.49 -3.86 0.67
C SER A 161 -1.78 -2.41 1.11
N ALA A 162 -2.18 -2.17 2.34
CA ALA A 162 -2.32 -0.81 2.90
C ALA A 162 -1.01 -0.02 2.83
N GLY A 163 0.15 -0.65 3.08
CA GLY A 163 1.46 -0.02 2.90
C GLY A 163 1.78 0.30 1.44
N GLY A 164 1.32 -0.55 0.52
CA GLY A 164 1.36 -0.26 -0.92
C GLY A 164 0.50 0.94 -1.29
N ALA A 165 -0.68 1.06 -0.70
CA ALA A 165 -1.55 2.22 -0.86
C ALA A 165 -0.87 3.51 -0.36
N LEU A 166 -0.28 3.49 0.83
CA LEU A 166 0.48 4.63 1.37
C LEU A 166 1.59 5.07 0.42
N SER A 167 2.39 4.11 -0.07
CA SER A 167 3.48 4.38 -1.02
C SER A 167 2.98 5.02 -2.32
N SER A 168 1.89 4.49 -2.88
CA SER A 168 1.25 5.00 -4.08
C SER A 168 0.67 6.41 -3.87
N LEU A 169 -0.02 6.63 -2.74
CA LEU A 169 -0.67 7.91 -2.44
C LEU A 169 0.36 9.02 -2.17
N VAL A 170 1.48 8.73 -1.51
CA VAL A 170 2.58 9.71 -1.38
C VAL A 170 3.12 10.08 -2.76
N GLY A 171 3.34 9.09 -3.65
CA GLY A 171 3.84 9.34 -5.00
C GLY A 171 2.88 10.14 -5.89
N SER A 172 1.56 9.91 -5.76
CA SER A 172 0.54 10.58 -6.57
C SER A 172 0.06 11.92 -6.02
N SER A 173 0.47 12.30 -4.80
CA SER A 173 0.00 13.51 -4.13
C SER A 173 1.13 14.41 -3.61
N GLY A 174 2.31 14.36 -4.26
CA GLY A 174 3.44 15.21 -3.89
C GLY A 174 3.06 16.69 -3.80
N ASN A 175 3.36 17.33 -2.67
CA ASN A 175 3.08 18.73 -2.38
C ASN A 175 1.59 19.14 -2.47
N HIS A 176 0.65 18.17 -2.38
CA HIS A 176 -0.77 18.52 -2.51
C HIS A 176 -1.25 19.31 -1.28
N PRO A 177 -1.94 20.46 -1.47
CA PRO A 177 -2.27 21.39 -0.40
C PRO A 177 -3.23 20.85 0.66
N ASP A 178 -4.03 19.82 0.37
CA ASP A 178 -4.95 19.22 1.33
C ASP A 178 -4.23 18.61 2.55
N TYR A 179 -2.96 18.19 2.39
CA TYR A 179 -2.17 17.64 3.49
C TYR A 179 -1.53 18.71 4.38
N GLU A 180 -1.38 19.93 3.90
CA GLU A 180 -0.63 20.98 4.57
C GLU A 180 -1.13 21.33 5.98
N PRO A 181 -2.44 21.41 6.26
CA PRO A 181 -2.93 21.64 7.61
C PRO A 181 -2.51 20.54 8.61
N TYR A 182 -2.51 19.29 8.16
CA TYR A 182 -2.14 18.13 8.98
C TYR A 182 -0.62 18.05 9.20
N LEU A 183 0.17 18.33 8.18
CA LEU A 183 1.63 18.40 8.27
C LEU A 183 2.08 19.50 9.22
N LYS A 184 1.47 20.68 9.16
CA LYS A 184 1.72 21.78 10.11
C LYS A 184 1.32 21.41 11.53
N ALA A 185 0.20 20.70 11.73
CA ALA A 185 -0.29 20.33 13.04
C ALA A 185 0.70 19.41 13.80
N ILE A 186 1.43 18.55 13.10
CA ILE A 186 2.48 17.71 13.70
C ILE A 186 3.87 18.36 13.66
N GLY A 187 4.00 19.57 13.16
CA GLY A 187 5.29 20.25 13.04
C GLY A 187 6.24 19.56 12.06
N ALA A 188 5.72 19.10 10.91
CA ALA A 188 6.55 18.58 9.83
C ALA A 188 7.48 19.67 9.27
N ALA A 189 8.61 19.28 8.70
CA ALA A 189 9.57 20.20 8.10
C ALA A 189 8.93 21.04 6.99
N ASP A 190 9.42 22.27 6.83
CA ASP A 190 9.02 23.18 5.74
C ASP A 190 9.84 22.84 4.48
N ALA A 191 9.42 21.79 3.79
CA ALA A 191 10.03 21.28 2.57
C ALA A 191 8.95 20.62 1.69
N GLY A 192 9.32 20.23 0.48
CA GLY A 192 8.50 19.39 -0.38
C GLY A 192 8.37 17.95 0.14
N ASP A 193 7.36 17.24 -0.35
CA ASP A 193 7.16 15.81 -0.08
C ASP A 193 6.99 14.98 -1.35
N GLU A 194 7.50 15.50 -2.47
CA GLU A 194 7.63 14.75 -3.72
C GLU A 194 8.68 13.64 -3.61
N ILE A 195 8.47 12.58 -4.36
CA ILE A 195 9.37 11.42 -4.42
C ILE A 195 9.71 11.05 -5.86
N PHE A 196 10.79 10.30 -6.04
CA PHE A 196 11.23 9.85 -7.36
C PHE A 196 10.38 8.71 -7.91
N ALA A 197 10.06 7.71 -7.07
CA ALA A 197 9.30 6.54 -7.49
C ALA A 197 8.56 5.89 -6.32
N ALA A 198 7.50 5.14 -6.64
CA ALA A 198 6.77 4.31 -5.70
C ALA A 198 6.77 2.85 -6.17
N SER A 199 7.27 1.94 -5.33
CA SER A 199 7.25 0.49 -5.54
C SER A 199 6.12 -0.11 -4.72
N CYS A 200 4.96 -0.32 -5.36
CA CYS A 200 3.72 -0.67 -4.69
C CYS A 200 3.32 -2.12 -5.02
N TYR A 201 3.13 -2.93 -3.97
CA TYR A 201 2.63 -4.29 -4.12
C TYR A 201 1.18 -4.38 -3.67
N CYS A 202 0.30 -4.87 -4.56
CA CYS A 202 -1.15 -4.97 -4.36
C CYS A 202 -1.74 -3.75 -3.61
N PRO A 203 -1.53 -2.51 -4.09
CA PRO A 203 -1.97 -1.30 -3.40
C PRO A 203 -3.49 -1.23 -3.36
N ILE A 204 -4.05 -0.94 -2.17
CA ILE A 204 -5.49 -0.71 -2.00
C ILE A 204 -5.72 0.80 -2.00
N ILE A 205 -5.83 1.37 -3.18
CA ILE A 205 -6.03 2.80 -3.43
C ILE A 205 -7.44 3.08 -3.93
N ASN A 206 -7.83 4.35 -3.97
CA ASN A 206 -9.11 4.78 -4.51
C ASN A 206 -10.29 4.11 -3.79
N LEU A 207 -10.28 4.19 -2.46
CA LEU A 207 -11.23 3.49 -1.60
C LEU A 207 -12.69 3.87 -1.89
N GLU A 208 -12.95 5.13 -2.32
CA GLU A 208 -14.29 5.59 -2.69
C GLU A 208 -14.95 4.77 -3.81
N HIS A 209 -14.14 4.16 -4.69
CA HIS A 209 -14.61 3.37 -5.83
C HIS A 209 -14.13 1.91 -5.80
N ALA A 210 -13.43 1.52 -4.73
CA ALA A 210 -12.81 0.20 -4.63
C ALA A 210 -13.86 -0.93 -4.56
N ASP A 211 -14.98 -0.72 -3.87
CA ASP A 211 -16.09 -1.68 -3.81
C ASP A 211 -16.68 -1.89 -5.21
N ALA A 212 -17.00 -0.81 -5.91
CA ALA A 212 -17.56 -0.88 -7.26
C ALA A 212 -16.61 -1.60 -8.25
N ALA A 213 -15.30 -1.31 -8.17
CA ALA A 213 -14.29 -1.96 -9.01
C ALA A 213 -14.14 -3.46 -8.69
N TYR A 214 -14.11 -3.81 -7.42
CA TYR A 214 -14.01 -5.18 -6.96
C TYR A 214 -15.22 -6.01 -7.39
N GLU A 215 -16.43 -5.45 -7.19
CA GLU A 215 -17.67 -6.12 -7.52
C GLU A 215 -17.88 -6.23 -9.05
N TRP A 216 -17.42 -5.26 -9.85
CA TRP A 216 -17.40 -5.38 -11.31
C TRP A 216 -16.51 -6.55 -11.76
N GLN A 217 -15.32 -6.69 -11.18
CA GLN A 217 -14.40 -7.77 -11.53
C GLN A 217 -14.96 -9.15 -11.16
N PHE A 218 -15.59 -9.25 -9.99
CA PHE A 218 -16.09 -10.51 -9.43
C PHE A 218 -17.60 -10.72 -9.62
N LEU A 219 -18.24 -9.93 -10.51
CA LEU A 219 -19.69 -10.06 -10.73
C LEU A 219 -20.08 -11.49 -11.15
N GLY A 220 -21.00 -12.09 -10.39
CA GLY A 220 -21.45 -13.46 -10.61
C GLY A 220 -20.53 -14.56 -10.01
N VAL A 221 -19.44 -14.18 -9.34
CA VAL A 221 -18.64 -15.08 -8.51
C VAL A 221 -19.12 -14.93 -7.07
N ASN A 222 -19.90 -15.89 -6.59
CA ASN A 222 -20.52 -15.83 -5.27
C ASN A 222 -19.76 -16.62 -4.21
N GLU A 223 -18.93 -17.56 -4.63
CA GLU A 223 -18.02 -18.31 -3.77
C GLU A 223 -16.83 -17.43 -3.36
N PHE A 224 -16.40 -17.51 -2.12
CA PHE A 224 -15.22 -16.80 -1.64
C PHE A 224 -14.29 -17.67 -0.82
N ARG A 225 -13.00 -17.32 -0.80
CA ARG A 225 -12.00 -17.88 0.11
C ARG A 225 -11.27 -16.74 0.79
N ARG A 226 -11.58 -16.49 2.05
CA ARG A 226 -10.92 -15.44 2.83
C ARG A 226 -9.88 -16.02 3.79
N MET A 227 -8.81 -15.27 4.03
CA MET A 227 -7.88 -15.57 5.11
C MET A 227 -8.40 -14.97 6.42
N GLN A 228 -8.59 -15.81 7.41
CA GLN A 228 -8.97 -15.40 8.76
C GLN A 228 -7.75 -15.51 9.67
N MET A 229 -7.46 -14.44 10.37
CA MET A 229 -6.43 -14.42 11.41
C MET A 229 -7.05 -14.90 12.73
N ASN A 230 -6.47 -15.93 13.28
CA ASN A 230 -6.79 -16.44 14.61
C ASN A 230 -5.59 -16.17 15.53
N LEU A 231 -5.82 -15.96 16.82
CA LEU A 231 -4.75 -15.93 17.80
C LEU A 231 -4.64 -17.30 18.44
N THR A 232 -3.45 -17.87 18.41
CA THR A 232 -3.14 -19.10 19.18
C THR A 232 -3.18 -18.82 20.69
N GLU A 233 -3.22 -19.85 21.52
CA GLU A 233 -3.15 -19.72 22.99
C GLU A 233 -1.90 -18.94 23.46
N GLY A 234 -0.83 -18.90 22.64
CA GLY A 234 0.38 -18.11 22.88
C GLY A 234 0.34 -16.69 22.32
N GLY A 235 -0.82 -16.21 21.80
CA GLY A 235 -0.99 -14.87 21.22
C GLY A 235 -0.32 -14.69 19.86
N ARG A 236 0.17 -15.76 19.21
CA ARG A 236 0.73 -15.70 17.86
C ARG A 236 -0.39 -15.69 16.82
N PRO A 237 -0.34 -14.83 15.81
CA PRO A 237 -1.30 -14.87 14.72
C PRO A 237 -1.10 -16.13 13.87
N GLU A 238 -2.19 -16.84 13.65
CA GLU A 238 -2.29 -17.97 12.73
C GLU A 238 -3.34 -17.65 11.67
N PHE A 239 -3.01 -17.87 10.40
CA PHE A 239 -3.92 -17.60 9.29
C PHE A 239 -4.51 -18.92 8.78
N SER A 240 -5.83 -18.98 8.72
CA SER A 240 -6.57 -20.10 8.12
C SER A 240 -7.45 -19.61 6.99
N ALA A 241 -7.57 -20.43 5.93
CA ALA A 241 -8.51 -20.15 4.86
C ALA A 241 -9.93 -20.55 5.29
N VAL A 242 -10.90 -19.70 5.01
CA VAL A 242 -12.33 -19.94 5.22
C VAL A 242 -13.02 -19.81 3.87
N ASP A 243 -13.55 -20.94 3.39
CA ASP A 243 -14.38 -20.99 2.18
C ASP A 243 -15.86 -20.79 2.52
N GLY A 244 -16.61 -20.16 1.61
CA GLY A 244 -18.04 -19.93 1.79
C GLY A 244 -18.72 -19.36 0.57
N ASP A 245 -20.03 -19.20 0.67
CA ASP A 245 -20.87 -18.57 -0.33
C ASP A 245 -21.45 -17.25 0.22
N MET A 246 -21.55 -16.24 -0.63
CA MET A 246 -22.23 -14.99 -0.30
C MET A 246 -23.72 -15.22 -0.03
N THR A 247 -24.27 -14.52 0.96
CA THR A 247 -25.71 -14.50 1.22
C THR A 247 -26.46 -13.83 0.05
N PRO A 248 -27.78 -14.08 -0.11
CA PRO A 248 -28.58 -13.39 -1.13
C PRO A 248 -28.47 -11.85 -1.05
N GLU A 249 -28.34 -11.30 0.14
CA GLU A 249 -28.14 -9.86 0.35
C GLU A 249 -26.78 -9.41 -0.18
N GLN A 250 -25.71 -10.13 0.14
CA GLN A 250 -24.36 -9.82 -0.38
C GLN A 250 -24.29 -9.96 -1.91
N VAL A 251 -24.98 -10.94 -2.48
CA VAL A 251 -25.11 -11.08 -3.95
C VAL A 251 -25.84 -9.87 -4.56
N GLN A 252 -26.87 -9.33 -3.88
CA GLN A 252 -27.56 -8.12 -4.35
C GLN A 252 -26.63 -6.90 -4.23
N THR A 253 -25.95 -6.72 -3.09
CA THR A 253 -24.95 -5.67 -2.90
C THR A 253 -23.87 -5.71 -3.99
N SER A 254 -23.37 -6.91 -4.32
CA SER A 254 -22.39 -7.09 -5.43
C SER A 254 -22.91 -6.57 -6.76
N LYS A 255 -24.17 -6.84 -7.10
CA LYS A 255 -24.78 -6.35 -8.35
C LYS A 255 -24.94 -4.83 -8.35
N ASP A 256 -25.39 -4.27 -7.23
CA ASP A 256 -25.61 -2.84 -7.11
C ASP A 256 -24.31 -2.06 -7.19
N GLU A 257 -23.25 -2.51 -6.49
CA GLU A 257 -21.92 -1.91 -6.53
C GLU A 257 -21.26 -2.05 -7.91
N ALA A 258 -21.33 -3.23 -8.53
CA ALA A 258 -20.80 -3.44 -9.87
C ALA A 258 -21.43 -2.50 -10.91
N ALA A 259 -22.72 -2.16 -10.75
CA ALA A 259 -23.43 -1.24 -11.63
C ALA A 259 -22.96 0.22 -11.53
N LEU A 260 -22.25 0.60 -10.46
CA LEU A 260 -21.68 1.94 -10.27
C LEU A 260 -20.36 2.12 -11.01
N PHE A 261 -19.64 1.04 -11.28
CA PHE A 261 -18.28 1.11 -11.83
C PHE A 261 -18.18 1.68 -13.25
N PRO A 262 -19.10 1.37 -14.22
CA PRO A 262 -19.03 1.93 -15.56
C PRO A 262 -19.08 3.45 -15.62
N GLU A 263 -19.94 4.09 -14.84
CA GLU A 263 -20.02 5.55 -14.78
C GLU A 263 -18.71 6.16 -14.29
N TYR A 264 -18.13 5.59 -13.24
CA TYR A 264 -16.84 6.03 -12.70
C TYR A 264 -15.72 5.90 -13.74
N VAL A 265 -15.54 4.71 -14.36
CA VAL A 265 -14.50 4.50 -15.38
C VAL A 265 -14.64 5.49 -16.53
N ASN A 266 -15.86 5.68 -17.03
CA ASN A 266 -16.12 6.59 -18.15
C ASN A 266 -15.80 8.05 -17.78
N SER A 267 -15.99 8.44 -16.51
CA SER A 267 -15.70 9.80 -16.03
C SER A 267 -14.20 10.12 -16.03
N LEU A 268 -13.34 9.11 -15.94
CA LEU A 268 -11.88 9.27 -15.94
C LEU A 268 -11.30 9.63 -17.32
N GLY A 269 -12.04 9.40 -18.40
CA GLY A 269 -11.58 9.69 -19.76
C GLY A 269 -10.32 8.92 -20.16
N LEU A 270 -10.18 7.68 -19.68
CA LEU A 270 -9.00 6.84 -19.90
C LEU A 270 -8.80 6.54 -21.40
N LYS A 271 -7.55 6.38 -21.79
CA LYS A 271 -7.15 6.03 -23.16
C LYS A 271 -6.06 4.97 -23.13
N ASP A 272 -6.04 4.13 -24.15
CA ASP A 272 -4.92 3.21 -24.40
C ASP A 272 -3.69 3.95 -24.98
N GLU A 273 -2.61 3.21 -25.25
CA GLU A 273 -1.35 3.72 -25.79
C GLU A 273 -1.49 4.30 -27.21
N GLN A 274 -2.58 3.97 -27.91
CA GLN A 274 -2.91 4.50 -29.23
C GLN A 274 -3.88 5.70 -29.16
N GLY A 275 -4.25 6.14 -27.96
CA GLY A 275 -5.17 7.26 -27.72
C GLY A 275 -6.65 6.90 -27.89
N ARG A 276 -7.02 5.62 -27.99
CA ARG A 276 -8.41 5.16 -28.09
C ARG A 276 -9.07 5.19 -26.72
N ALA A 277 -10.32 5.69 -26.65
CA ALA A 277 -11.05 5.77 -25.38
C ALA A 277 -11.33 4.37 -24.80
N LEU A 278 -11.09 4.24 -23.51
CA LEU A 278 -11.42 3.06 -22.70
C LEU A 278 -12.71 3.34 -21.95
N THR A 279 -13.79 2.63 -22.32
CA THR A 279 -15.13 2.85 -21.78
C THR A 279 -15.81 1.53 -21.42
N LEU A 280 -16.83 1.60 -20.58
CA LEU A 280 -17.73 0.52 -20.25
C LEU A 280 -19.18 0.92 -20.54
N ALA A 281 -19.97 0.02 -21.10
CA ALA A 281 -21.42 0.14 -21.14
C ALA A 281 -22.02 -0.24 -19.77
N ALA A 282 -23.32 0.00 -19.59
CA ALA A 282 -24.02 -0.26 -18.31
C ALA A 282 -23.97 -1.75 -17.86
N ASP A 283 -23.75 -2.66 -18.79
CA ASP A 283 -23.57 -4.10 -18.52
C ASP A 283 -22.14 -4.46 -18.11
N GLY A 284 -21.24 -3.47 -17.97
CA GLY A 284 -19.85 -3.68 -17.61
C GLY A 284 -18.95 -4.15 -18.74
N ILE A 285 -19.45 -4.19 -19.99
CA ILE A 285 -18.71 -4.60 -21.19
C ILE A 285 -18.24 -3.37 -21.96
N GLY A 286 -17.07 -3.43 -22.58
CA GLY A 286 -16.56 -2.32 -23.38
C GLY A 286 -15.06 -2.38 -23.61
N THR A 287 -14.51 -1.31 -24.20
CA THR A 287 -13.09 -1.23 -24.54
C THR A 287 -12.17 -1.29 -23.33
N PHE A 288 -12.64 -0.85 -22.15
CA PHE A 288 -11.90 -1.00 -20.90
C PHE A 288 -11.74 -2.47 -20.49
N LEU A 289 -12.82 -3.28 -20.58
CA LEU A 289 -12.73 -4.72 -20.31
C LEU A 289 -11.77 -5.41 -21.29
N GLU A 290 -11.85 -5.11 -22.57
CA GLU A 290 -10.95 -5.70 -23.59
C GLU A 290 -9.48 -5.30 -23.34
N TYR A 291 -9.23 -4.08 -22.86
CA TYR A 291 -7.90 -3.63 -22.46
C TYR A 291 -7.38 -4.44 -21.26
N VAL A 292 -8.19 -4.62 -20.21
CA VAL A 292 -7.84 -5.45 -19.05
C VAL A 292 -7.55 -6.90 -19.46
N LYS A 293 -8.39 -7.48 -20.31
CA LYS A 293 -8.16 -8.83 -20.88
C LYS A 293 -6.84 -8.91 -21.63
N GLY A 294 -6.51 -7.87 -22.41
CA GLY A 294 -5.24 -7.77 -23.13
C GLY A 294 -4.02 -7.83 -22.20
N ILE A 295 -4.05 -7.11 -21.07
CA ILE A 295 -2.98 -7.14 -20.05
C ILE A 295 -2.82 -8.55 -19.47
N VAL A 296 -3.94 -9.22 -19.13
CA VAL A 296 -3.92 -10.58 -18.59
C VAL A 296 -3.34 -11.57 -19.61
N LEU A 297 -3.76 -11.47 -20.88
CA LEU A 297 -3.25 -12.32 -21.97
C LEU A 297 -1.74 -12.09 -22.21
N GLU A 298 -1.28 -10.84 -22.17
CA GLU A 298 0.15 -10.53 -22.27
C GLU A 298 0.95 -11.16 -21.13
N SER A 299 0.42 -11.10 -19.91
CA SER A 299 1.03 -11.73 -18.75
C SER A 299 1.07 -13.27 -18.89
N ALA A 300 -0.03 -13.87 -19.35
CA ALA A 300 -0.09 -15.31 -19.63
C ALA A 300 0.91 -15.71 -20.72
N GLN A 301 1.10 -14.89 -21.77
CA GLN A 301 2.11 -15.14 -22.81
C GLN A 301 3.53 -15.12 -22.23
N LYS A 302 3.86 -14.16 -21.37
CA LYS A 302 5.17 -14.11 -20.70
C LYS A 302 5.43 -15.38 -19.84
N ALA A 303 4.40 -15.89 -19.19
CA ALA A 303 4.48 -17.14 -18.44
C ALA A 303 4.73 -18.35 -19.38
N LEU A 304 4.00 -18.45 -20.50
CA LEU A 304 4.21 -19.50 -21.52
C LEU A 304 5.63 -19.43 -22.12
N ASP A 305 6.11 -18.24 -22.43
CA ASP A 305 7.47 -18.02 -22.96
C ASP A 305 8.54 -18.47 -21.95
N SER A 306 8.25 -18.31 -20.66
CA SER A 306 9.07 -18.79 -19.54
C SER A 306 8.88 -20.29 -19.26
N LYS A 307 8.11 -21.01 -20.11
CA LYS A 307 7.78 -22.43 -19.97
C LYS A 307 7.02 -22.81 -18.70
N THR A 308 6.25 -21.86 -18.16
CA THR A 308 5.26 -22.18 -17.11
C THR A 308 4.15 -23.01 -17.72
N ASP A 309 3.79 -24.12 -17.05
CA ASP A 309 2.66 -24.95 -17.47
C ASP A 309 1.34 -24.27 -17.11
N LEU A 310 0.60 -23.80 -18.09
CA LEU A 310 -0.73 -23.22 -17.97
C LEU A 310 -1.84 -24.12 -18.53
N SER A 311 -1.56 -25.41 -18.78
CA SER A 311 -2.53 -26.35 -19.37
C SER A 311 -3.76 -26.61 -18.46
N GLY A 312 -3.63 -26.35 -17.15
CA GLY A 312 -4.73 -26.45 -16.18
C GLY A 312 -5.64 -25.22 -16.13
N GLU A 313 -5.28 -24.13 -16.79
CA GLU A 313 -5.99 -22.86 -16.72
C GLU A 313 -7.18 -22.84 -17.70
N THR A 314 -8.36 -23.22 -17.21
CA THR A 314 -9.57 -23.37 -18.03
C THR A 314 -10.13 -22.06 -18.59
N TRP A 315 -9.71 -20.93 -18.04
CA TRP A 315 -10.08 -19.58 -18.50
C TRP A 315 -9.27 -19.10 -19.70
N LEU A 316 -8.11 -19.76 -19.99
CA LEU A 316 -7.15 -19.34 -21.01
C LEU A 316 -7.28 -20.20 -22.26
N THR A 317 -7.35 -19.57 -23.43
CA THR A 317 -7.24 -20.25 -24.72
C THR A 317 -5.83 -20.11 -25.27
N VAL A 318 -5.15 -21.25 -25.49
CA VAL A 318 -3.80 -21.31 -26.04
C VAL A 318 -3.85 -22.04 -27.39
N GLU A 319 -3.33 -21.40 -28.45
CA GLU A 319 -3.17 -21.96 -29.77
C GLU A 319 -1.71 -21.81 -30.24
N ASP A 320 -1.09 -22.88 -30.66
CA ASP A 320 0.31 -22.91 -31.15
C ASP A 320 1.30 -22.19 -30.19
N GLY A 321 1.11 -22.37 -28.85
CA GLY A 321 1.94 -21.75 -27.83
C GLY A 321 1.68 -20.26 -27.60
N ARG A 322 0.58 -19.73 -28.11
CA ARG A 322 0.15 -18.35 -27.93
C ARG A 322 -1.14 -18.25 -27.12
N ALA A 323 -1.17 -17.33 -26.18
CA ALA A 323 -2.37 -16.93 -25.46
C ALA A 323 -3.24 -16.05 -26.40
N VAL A 324 -4.32 -16.64 -26.94
CA VAL A 324 -5.14 -15.99 -27.99
C VAL A 324 -6.49 -15.51 -27.50
N GLY A 325 -6.93 -15.93 -26.31
CA GLY A 325 -8.22 -15.53 -25.74
C GLY A 325 -8.40 -15.94 -24.29
N MET A 326 -9.38 -15.33 -23.63
CA MET A 326 -9.74 -15.66 -22.26
C MET A 326 -11.23 -15.49 -22.00
N ASP A 327 -11.74 -16.32 -21.10
CA ASP A 327 -13.05 -16.15 -20.46
C ASP A 327 -12.85 -15.35 -19.16
N PHE A 328 -13.28 -14.09 -19.14
CA PHE A 328 -13.06 -13.21 -17.98
C PHE A 328 -13.82 -13.67 -16.72
N PRO A 329 -15.08 -14.09 -16.75
CA PRO A 329 -15.77 -14.70 -15.61
C PRO A 329 -15.06 -15.96 -15.08
N ALA A 330 -14.55 -16.82 -15.94
CA ALA A 330 -13.78 -18.01 -15.52
C ALA A 330 -12.45 -17.60 -14.88
N TYR A 331 -11.78 -16.59 -15.41
CA TYR A 331 -10.58 -15.99 -14.80
C TYR A 331 -10.87 -15.44 -13.41
N ALA A 332 -11.96 -14.67 -13.25
CA ALA A 332 -12.34 -14.13 -11.95
C ALA A 332 -12.56 -15.25 -10.89
N ARG A 333 -13.14 -16.41 -11.30
CA ARG A 333 -13.23 -17.57 -10.42
C ARG A 333 -11.87 -18.18 -10.09
N ALA A 334 -10.99 -18.30 -11.10
CA ALA A 334 -9.67 -18.90 -10.93
C ALA A 334 -8.78 -18.11 -9.97
N ILE A 335 -8.80 -16.77 -10.04
CA ILE A 335 -8.07 -15.90 -9.08
C ILE A 335 -8.69 -15.84 -7.70
N THR A 336 -9.88 -16.38 -7.53
CA THR A 336 -10.60 -16.53 -6.26
C THR A 336 -11.00 -15.21 -5.59
N ARG A 337 -12.29 -15.02 -5.36
CA ARG A 337 -12.84 -13.92 -4.57
C ARG A 337 -12.40 -14.04 -3.11
N MET A 338 -11.75 -13.01 -2.56
CA MET A 338 -11.20 -13.04 -1.19
C MET A 338 -12.08 -12.30 -0.17
N LYS A 339 -13.03 -11.48 -0.59
CA LYS A 339 -13.89 -10.66 0.27
C LYS A 339 -15.34 -10.78 -0.15
N THR A 340 -16.26 -10.75 0.80
CA THR A 340 -17.71 -10.64 0.54
C THR A 340 -18.08 -9.20 0.22
N ALA A 341 -19.24 -8.98 -0.40
CA ALA A 341 -19.75 -7.63 -0.74
C ALA A 341 -20.45 -6.95 0.45
N PRO A 342 -20.18 -5.65 0.69
CA PRO A 342 -19.12 -4.85 0.09
C PRO A 342 -17.74 -5.24 0.65
N ALA A 343 -16.70 -5.09 -0.17
CA ALA A 343 -15.36 -5.59 0.16
C ALA A 343 -14.58 -4.68 1.12
N PHE A 344 -14.84 -3.37 1.10
CA PHE A 344 -14.08 -2.34 1.81
C PHE A 344 -14.95 -1.48 2.73
N ASP A 345 -16.07 -0.93 2.28
CA ASP A 345 -16.98 -0.15 3.14
C ASP A 345 -18.11 -1.01 3.69
N GLY A 346 -17.82 -1.80 4.71
CA GLY A 346 -18.76 -2.76 5.31
C GLY A 346 -20.04 -2.11 5.84
N LEU A 347 -21.22 -2.71 5.54
CA LEU A 347 -22.52 -2.18 5.94
C LEU A 347 -22.74 -2.17 7.47
N GLU A 348 -21.94 -2.96 8.19
CA GLU A 348 -21.95 -3.01 9.67
C GLU A 348 -20.77 -2.26 10.30
N LEU A 349 -19.98 -1.49 9.51
CA LEU A 349 -18.78 -0.76 9.95
C LEU A 349 -17.71 -1.71 10.52
N GLU A 350 -17.52 -2.87 9.92
CA GLU A 350 -16.68 -3.96 10.44
C GLU A 350 -15.32 -4.09 9.75
N THR A 351 -15.05 -3.30 8.70
CA THR A 351 -13.81 -3.40 7.94
C THR A 351 -12.68 -2.57 8.54
N ALA A 352 -11.46 -2.88 8.16
CA ALA A 352 -10.28 -2.09 8.51
C ALA A 352 -10.37 -0.66 7.94
N GLU A 353 -10.99 -0.54 6.77
CA GLU A 353 -11.19 0.71 6.07
C GLU A 353 -12.25 1.58 6.78
N ASN A 354 -13.35 1.01 7.27
CA ASN A 354 -14.30 1.74 8.13
C ASN A 354 -13.61 2.31 9.39
N ASP A 355 -12.76 1.51 10.03
CA ASP A 355 -11.98 1.95 11.18
C ASP A 355 -10.96 3.04 10.80
N LEU A 356 -10.28 2.93 9.64
CA LEU A 356 -9.39 3.96 9.12
C LEU A 356 -10.10 5.32 8.96
N PHE A 357 -11.31 5.32 8.41
CA PHE A 357 -12.08 6.53 8.16
C PHE A 357 -12.81 7.08 9.40
N GLY A 358 -12.58 6.53 10.56
CA GLY A 358 -13.02 7.13 11.82
C GLY A 358 -12.52 8.56 12.04
N SER A 359 -12.64 9.06 13.24
CA SER A 359 -12.10 10.36 13.66
C SER A 359 -11.54 10.26 15.08
N GLU A 360 -11.06 11.36 15.62
CA GLU A 360 -10.57 11.44 16.99
C GLU A 360 -11.54 10.81 18.03
N ASN A 361 -12.86 10.97 17.81
CA ASN A 361 -13.88 10.54 18.77
C ASN A 361 -14.84 9.48 18.21
N VAL A 362 -14.72 9.10 16.94
CA VAL A 362 -15.59 8.12 16.28
C VAL A 362 -14.74 7.01 15.71
N ASN A 363 -14.96 5.77 16.17
CA ASN A 363 -14.10 4.66 15.78
C ASN A 363 -14.22 4.33 14.29
N CYS A 364 -15.44 4.20 13.75
CA CYS A 364 -15.67 3.76 12.38
C CYS A 364 -16.62 4.70 11.66
N ARG A 365 -16.39 4.93 10.36
CA ARG A 365 -17.29 5.68 9.48
C ARG A 365 -17.40 5.00 8.12
N HIS A 366 -18.50 5.28 7.43
CA HIS A 366 -18.64 5.01 6.02
C HIS A 366 -17.85 6.03 5.19
N PHE A 367 -17.43 5.62 4.00
CA PHE A 367 -16.72 6.49 3.07
C PHE A 367 -17.28 6.40 1.64
N THR A 368 -18.33 5.56 1.43
CA THR A 368 -19.09 5.49 0.19
C THR A 368 -20.54 5.86 0.44
N LYS A 369 -21.17 6.49 -0.54
CA LYS A 369 -22.60 6.84 -0.46
C LYS A 369 -23.49 5.59 -0.41
N TYR A 370 -23.10 4.55 -1.15
CA TYR A 370 -23.84 3.30 -1.19
C TYR A 370 -23.92 2.67 0.21
N SER A 371 -22.78 2.44 0.84
CA SER A 371 -22.74 1.79 2.16
C SER A 371 -23.42 2.62 3.25
N LEU A 372 -23.28 3.96 3.22
CA LEU A 372 -24.02 4.82 4.15
C LEU A 372 -25.55 4.67 4.00
N GLN A 373 -26.06 4.60 2.76
CA GLN A 373 -27.51 4.45 2.48
C GLN A 373 -28.05 3.08 2.88
N HIS A 374 -27.23 2.04 2.80
CA HIS A 374 -27.59 0.65 3.12
C HIS A 374 -27.06 0.20 4.48
N SER A 375 -26.53 1.12 5.27
CA SER A 375 -25.93 0.82 6.58
C SER A 375 -26.91 0.11 7.51
N LYS A 376 -26.43 -0.97 8.12
CA LYS A 376 -27.15 -1.74 9.14
C LYS A 376 -26.96 -1.20 10.55
N LYS A 377 -26.02 -0.27 10.72
CA LYS A 377 -25.75 0.43 11.97
C LYS A 377 -25.87 1.94 11.73
N ARG A 378 -26.21 2.68 12.78
CA ARG A 378 -26.17 4.13 12.69
C ARG A 378 -24.72 4.57 12.47
N GLY A 379 -24.39 4.89 11.22
CA GLY A 379 -23.09 5.34 10.79
C GLY A 379 -23.10 6.81 10.37
N GLU A 380 -21.92 7.39 10.31
CA GLU A 380 -21.65 8.72 9.77
C GLU A 380 -20.78 8.59 8.53
N MET A 381 -20.87 9.57 7.64
CA MET A 381 -19.95 9.68 6.50
C MET A 381 -18.64 10.32 6.95
N ALA A 382 -17.53 9.81 6.47
CA ALA A 382 -16.23 10.48 6.58
C ALA A 382 -16.26 11.81 5.82
N PRO A 383 -15.51 12.85 6.26
CA PRO A 383 -15.44 14.09 5.52
C PRO A 383 -14.94 13.86 4.09
N GLU A 384 -15.60 14.47 3.10
CA GLU A 384 -15.28 14.33 1.67
C GLU A 384 -13.79 14.61 1.37
N GLN A 385 -13.22 15.63 2.01
CA GLN A 385 -11.79 15.92 1.89
C GLN A 385 -10.91 14.74 2.33
N VAL A 386 -11.24 14.08 3.45
CA VAL A 386 -10.47 12.95 3.95
C VAL A 386 -10.60 11.75 3.00
N VAL A 387 -11.81 11.49 2.47
CA VAL A 387 -12.02 10.43 1.47
C VAL A 387 -11.17 10.69 0.23
N ARG A 388 -11.19 11.92 -0.28
CA ARG A 388 -10.36 12.34 -1.44
C ARG A 388 -8.87 12.14 -1.19
N MET A 389 -8.37 12.42 0.01
CA MET A 389 -6.94 12.24 0.37
C MET A 389 -6.48 10.77 0.34
N LEU A 390 -7.40 9.81 0.33
CA LEU A 390 -7.13 8.37 0.17
C LEU A 390 -7.30 7.88 -1.28
N ASN A 391 -7.51 8.82 -2.22
CA ASN A 391 -7.55 8.54 -3.65
C ASN A 391 -6.30 9.13 -4.31
N PRO A 392 -5.80 8.58 -5.44
CA PRO A 392 -4.75 9.21 -6.23
C PRO A 392 -5.19 10.61 -6.69
N MET A 393 -4.31 11.60 -6.58
CA MET A 393 -4.55 12.99 -6.95
C MET A 393 -3.64 13.44 -8.09
#